data_75557fb7c8ed6d72001f019f3f8ba5fc
#
_entry.id   75557fb7c8ed6d72001f019f3f8ba5fc
#
_cell.length_a   1.000
_cell.length_b   1.000
_cell.length_c   1.000
_cell.angle_alpha   90.00
_cell.angle_beta   90.00
_cell.angle_gamma   90.00
#
_symmetry.space_group_name_H-M   'P 1'
#
loop_
_entity.id
_entity.type
_entity.pdbx_description
1 polymer ?
#
loop_
_entity_poly.entity_id
_entity_poly.type
_entity_poly.pdbx_seq_one_letter_code
_entity_poly.pdbx_strand_id
1 'polypeptide(L)'
;RAMHFFGDNARVAAQVASLREGRFEDFLNMIKASGDSSFKYLQNVYSVKNLSRQEMAVGLALSDVILKGKGVSRVHGGGFAGTIQAFVPNDIVDIYKKNMEDIFGEDACHVLKIRKYGGMKVL
;
A
#
# COMPACT_ATOMS: atom_id res chain seq x y z
N ARG A 1 -16.52 -9.87 1.71
CA ARG A 1 -15.17 -10.41 1.41
C ARG A 1 -15.06 -10.91 -0.02
N ALA A 2 -16.04 -11.67 -0.51
CA ALA A 2 -16.05 -12.13 -1.91
C ALA A 2 -15.95 -10.97 -2.93
N MET A 3 -16.63 -9.86 -2.69
CA MET A 3 -16.57 -8.67 -3.56
C MET A 3 -15.12 -8.12 -3.67
N HIS A 4 -14.37 -8.11 -2.57
CA HIS A 4 -12.96 -7.72 -2.62
C HIS A 4 -12.16 -8.72 -3.47
N PHE A 5 -12.29 -10.01 -3.19
CA PHE A 5 -11.55 -11.07 -3.89
C PHE A 5 -11.72 -11.01 -5.41
N PHE A 6 -12.97 -11.04 -5.89
CA PHE A 6 -13.25 -11.01 -7.33
C PHE A 6 -12.86 -9.66 -7.96
N GLY A 7 -13.12 -8.56 -7.26
CA GLY A 7 -12.71 -7.23 -7.72
C GLY A 7 -11.18 -7.08 -7.79
N ASP A 8 -10.45 -7.65 -6.84
CA ASP A 8 -8.98 -7.58 -6.84
C ASP A 8 -8.36 -8.43 -7.94
N ASN A 9 -8.90 -9.60 -8.23
CA ASN A 9 -8.47 -10.41 -9.38
C ASN A 9 -8.59 -9.62 -10.70
N ALA A 10 -9.70 -8.92 -10.90
CA ALA A 10 -9.87 -8.07 -12.08
C ALA A 10 -8.87 -6.90 -12.09
N ARG A 11 -8.62 -6.27 -10.94
CA ARG A 11 -7.65 -5.18 -10.82
C ARG A 11 -6.22 -5.63 -11.12
N VAL A 12 -5.81 -6.83 -10.68
CA VAL A 12 -4.48 -7.36 -10.99
C VAL A 12 -4.24 -7.46 -12.50
N ALA A 13 -5.20 -7.99 -13.25
CA ALA A 13 -5.09 -8.06 -14.71
C ALA A 13 -4.95 -6.66 -15.34
N ALA A 14 -5.75 -5.70 -14.88
CA ALA A 14 -5.69 -4.31 -15.34
C ALA A 14 -4.38 -3.62 -14.95
N GLN A 15 -3.85 -3.86 -13.74
CA GLN A 15 -2.54 -3.35 -13.30
C GLN A 15 -1.40 -3.84 -14.21
N VAL A 16 -1.40 -5.13 -14.54
CA VAL A 16 -0.40 -5.71 -15.47
C VAL A 16 -0.49 -5.06 -16.85
N ALA A 17 -1.70 -4.89 -17.39
CA ALA A 17 -1.91 -4.22 -18.67
C ALA A 17 -1.40 -2.77 -18.62
N SER A 18 -1.76 -2.01 -17.59
CA SER A 18 -1.33 -0.62 -17.43
C SER A 18 0.19 -0.47 -17.37
N LEU A 19 0.88 -1.35 -16.65
CA LEU A 19 2.35 -1.34 -16.59
C LEU A 19 2.99 -1.67 -17.95
N ARG A 20 2.44 -2.65 -18.70
CA ARG A 20 2.93 -3.02 -20.04
C ARG A 20 2.75 -1.90 -21.06
N GLU A 21 1.70 -1.12 -20.91
CA GLU A 21 1.35 -0.02 -21.79
C GLU A 21 1.94 1.34 -21.34
N GLY A 22 2.71 1.35 -20.25
CA GLY A 22 3.32 2.58 -19.72
C GLY A 22 2.34 3.54 -19.05
N ARG A 23 1.10 3.10 -18.75
CA ARG A 23 0.06 3.90 -18.09
C ARG A 23 0.21 3.83 -16.57
N PHE A 24 1.29 4.43 -16.06
CA PHE A 24 1.67 4.29 -14.65
C PHE A 24 0.65 4.93 -13.68
N GLU A 25 0.02 6.01 -14.09
CA GLU A 25 -1.03 6.66 -13.29
C GLU A 25 -2.26 5.73 -13.09
N ASP A 26 -2.68 5.04 -14.16
CA ASP A 26 -3.75 4.03 -14.06
C ASP A 26 -3.37 2.89 -13.13
N PHE A 27 -2.11 2.45 -13.18
CA PHE A 27 -1.60 1.46 -12.22
C PHE A 27 -1.71 1.96 -10.78
N LEU A 28 -1.29 3.17 -10.48
CA LEU A 28 -1.40 3.75 -9.13
C LEU A 28 -2.86 3.87 -8.67
N ASN A 29 -3.75 4.32 -9.55
CA ASN A 29 -5.18 4.42 -9.26
C ASN A 29 -5.79 3.05 -8.89
N MET A 30 -5.37 1.98 -9.57
CA MET A 30 -5.81 0.62 -9.23
C MET A 30 -5.21 0.11 -7.92
N ILE A 31 -3.97 0.48 -7.59
CA ILE A 31 -3.38 0.18 -6.26
C ILE A 31 -4.20 0.85 -5.16
N LYS A 32 -4.54 2.13 -5.33
CA LYS A 32 -5.40 2.84 -4.39
C LYS A 32 -6.77 2.19 -4.26
N ALA A 33 -7.43 1.90 -5.37
CA ALA A 33 -8.74 1.23 -5.39
C ALA A 33 -8.71 -0.15 -4.71
N SER A 34 -7.60 -0.89 -4.84
CA SER A 34 -7.38 -2.15 -4.13
C SER A 34 -7.25 -1.93 -2.61
N GLY A 35 -6.52 -0.90 -2.19
CA GLY A 35 -6.40 -0.51 -0.79
C GLY A 35 -7.74 -0.12 -0.17
N ASP A 36 -8.49 0.76 -0.83
CA ASP A 36 -9.81 1.21 -0.40
C ASP A 36 -10.81 0.03 -0.30
N SER A 37 -10.77 -0.88 -1.27
CA SER A 37 -11.57 -2.11 -1.28
C SER A 37 -11.20 -3.05 -0.12
N SER A 38 -9.91 -3.22 0.15
CA SER A 38 -9.40 -4.02 1.27
C SER A 38 -9.85 -3.43 2.61
N PHE A 39 -9.64 -2.14 2.80
CA PHE A 39 -10.08 -1.43 4.00
C PHE A 39 -11.59 -1.60 4.23
N LYS A 40 -12.40 -1.37 3.19
CA LYS A 40 -13.85 -1.36 3.26
C LYS A 40 -14.46 -2.76 3.45
N TYR A 41 -13.98 -3.75 2.68
CA TYR A 41 -14.61 -5.06 2.61
C TYR A 41 -13.94 -6.14 3.49
N LEU A 42 -12.67 -5.96 3.84
CA LEU A 42 -11.95 -6.87 4.72
C LEU A 42 -11.81 -6.33 6.15
N GLN A 43 -11.81 -4.99 6.32
CA GLN A 43 -11.62 -4.32 7.61
C GLN A 43 -10.33 -4.80 8.30
N ASN A 44 -9.27 -4.97 7.53
CA ASN A 44 -8.03 -5.63 7.92
C ASN A 44 -6.94 -4.65 8.39
N VAL A 45 -7.30 -3.41 8.69
CA VAL A 45 -6.38 -2.35 9.10
C VAL A 45 -6.30 -2.21 10.63
N TYR A 46 -7.12 -2.91 11.38
CA TYR A 46 -7.06 -3.00 12.83
C TYR A 46 -7.57 -4.36 13.31
N SER A 47 -7.24 -4.73 14.56
CA SER A 47 -7.74 -5.95 15.17
C SER A 47 -8.90 -5.65 16.10
N VAL A 48 -10.01 -6.37 15.94
CA VAL A 48 -11.16 -6.27 16.87
C VAL A 48 -10.82 -6.73 18.29
N LYS A 49 -9.73 -7.49 18.46
CA LYS A 49 -9.24 -7.92 19.78
C LYS A 49 -8.50 -6.83 20.52
N ASN A 50 -8.02 -5.81 19.82
CA ASN A 50 -7.31 -4.68 20.39
C ASN A 50 -7.63 -3.40 19.61
N LEU A 51 -8.75 -2.78 19.96
CA LEU A 51 -9.26 -1.59 19.28
C LEU A 51 -8.42 -0.33 19.53
N SER A 52 -7.54 -0.33 20.53
CA SER A 52 -6.62 0.77 20.78
C SER A 52 -5.45 0.82 19.80
N ARG A 53 -5.16 -0.28 19.10
CA ARG A 53 -4.06 -0.40 18.14
C ARG A 53 -4.56 -0.10 16.72
N GLN A 54 -4.46 1.17 16.33
CA GLN A 54 -4.94 1.66 15.03
C GLN A 54 -3.83 2.27 14.17
N GLU A 55 -2.59 1.93 14.44
CA GLU A 55 -1.41 2.50 13.78
C GLU A 55 -1.45 2.38 12.26
N MET A 56 -1.98 1.27 11.73
CA MET A 56 -2.11 1.10 10.27
C MET A 56 -3.11 2.09 9.66
N ALA A 57 -4.27 2.30 10.31
CA ALA A 57 -5.26 3.26 9.82
C ALA A 57 -4.70 4.69 9.86
N VAL A 58 -3.97 5.03 10.93
CA VAL A 58 -3.27 6.32 11.06
C VAL A 58 -2.19 6.46 10.00
N GLY A 59 -1.39 5.41 9.76
CA GLY A 59 -0.34 5.41 8.73
C GLY A 59 -0.89 5.59 7.31
N LEU A 60 -2.03 4.97 6.98
CA LEU A 60 -2.71 5.17 5.70
C LEU A 60 -3.23 6.61 5.55
N ALA A 61 -3.90 7.14 6.58
CA ALA A 61 -4.38 8.52 6.58
C ALA A 61 -3.24 9.53 6.45
N LEU A 62 -2.14 9.33 7.20
CA LEU A 62 -0.95 10.16 7.10
C LEU A 62 -0.32 10.10 5.70
N SER A 63 -0.26 8.90 5.11
CA SER A 63 0.20 8.72 3.73
C SER A 63 -0.60 9.55 2.75
N ASP A 64 -1.93 9.53 2.84
CA ASP A 64 -2.79 10.33 1.95
C ASP A 64 -2.51 11.83 2.10
N VAL A 65 -2.29 12.32 3.34
CA VAL A 65 -1.95 13.73 3.61
C VAL A 65 -0.60 14.12 3.02
N ILE A 66 0.42 13.26 3.16
CA ILE A 66 1.78 13.57 2.67
C ILE A 66 1.84 13.47 1.14
N LEU A 67 1.24 12.42 0.58
CA LEU A 67 1.30 12.13 -0.86
C LEU A 67 0.46 13.08 -1.70
N LYS A 68 -0.59 13.68 -1.14
CA LYS A 68 -1.45 14.67 -1.82
C LYS A 68 -1.91 14.25 -3.23
N GLY A 69 -2.19 12.97 -3.40
CA GLY A 69 -2.62 12.39 -4.68
C GLY A 69 -1.50 12.11 -5.69
N LYS A 70 -0.24 12.45 -5.39
CA LYS A 70 0.91 12.17 -6.27
C LYS A 70 1.44 10.74 -6.11
N GLY A 71 1.07 10.08 -5.04
CA GLY A 71 1.39 8.69 -4.75
C GLY A 71 0.20 8.01 -4.09
N VAL A 72 0.35 6.75 -3.76
CA VAL A 72 -0.74 5.95 -3.19
C VAL A 72 -0.21 5.02 -2.10
N SER A 73 -1.07 4.69 -1.14
CA SER A 73 -0.76 3.70 -0.11
C SER A 73 -1.87 2.68 0.03
N ARG A 74 -1.52 1.53 0.58
CA ARG A 74 -2.46 0.46 0.93
C ARG A 74 -1.92 -0.41 2.05
N VAL A 75 -2.80 -1.18 2.68
CA VAL A 75 -2.37 -2.27 3.55
C VAL A 75 -1.53 -3.28 2.75
N HIS A 76 -0.45 -3.76 3.36
CA HIS A 76 0.41 -4.78 2.75
C HIS A 76 -0.01 -6.18 3.18
N GLY A 77 -0.15 -7.08 2.20
CA GLY A 77 -0.56 -8.47 2.44
C GLY A 77 -1.96 -8.59 3.02
N GLY A 78 -2.15 -9.52 3.94
CA GLY A 78 -3.43 -9.81 4.58
C GLY A 78 -3.92 -8.76 5.59
N GLY A 79 -3.11 -7.78 5.91
CA GLY A 79 -3.38 -6.82 6.98
C GLY A 79 -3.12 -7.41 8.37
N PHE A 80 -3.64 -6.77 9.42
CA PHE A 80 -3.50 -7.18 10.84
C PHE A 80 -2.05 -7.23 11.38
N ALA A 81 -1.05 -7.37 10.51
CA ALA A 81 0.37 -7.51 10.88
C ALA A 81 1.07 -6.16 11.11
N GLY A 82 0.40 -5.05 10.86
CA GLY A 82 0.94 -3.72 11.14
C GLY A 82 1.78 -3.11 10.02
N THR A 83 1.70 -3.61 8.78
CA THR A 83 2.45 -3.06 7.64
C THR A 83 1.56 -2.47 6.57
N ILE A 84 1.97 -1.31 6.05
CA ILE A 84 1.41 -0.68 4.86
C ILE A 84 2.47 -0.63 3.76
N GLN A 85 2.04 -0.50 2.53
CA GLN A 85 2.89 -0.29 1.37
C GLN A 85 2.52 1.06 0.75
N ALA A 86 3.52 1.85 0.38
CA ALA A 86 3.32 3.11 -0.30
C ALA A 86 4.15 3.19 -1.58
N PHE A 87 3.57 3.76 -2.62
CA PHE A 87 4.25 4.16 -3.85
C PHE A 87 4.45 5.67 -3.75
N VAL A 88 5.68 6.07 -3.53
CA VAL A 88 6.05 7.45 -3.21
C VAL A 88 6.88 8.02 -4.35
N PRO A 89 6.55 9.23 -4.88
CA PRO A 89 7.41 9.91 -5.85
C PRO A 89 8.82 10.11 -5.30
N ASN A 90 9.83 9.93 -6.17
CA ASN A 90 11.25 9.96 -5.76
C ASN A 90 11.66 11.29 -5.13
N ASP A 91 11.05 12.40 -5.54
CA ASP A 91 11.35 13.75 -5.04
C ASP A 91 10.86 14.01 -3.61
N ILE A 92 9.96 13.17 -3.08
CA ILE A 92 9.42 13.32 -1.71
C ILE A 92 9.68 12.11 -0.81
N VAL A 93 10.47 11.13 -1.27
CA VAL A 93 10.76 9.90 -0.47
C VAL A 93 11.34 10.24 0.89
N ASP A 94 12.32 11.14 0.96
CA ASP A 94 12.97 11.50 2.23
C ASP A 94 12.00 12.21 3.18
N ILE A 95 11.16 13.09 2.63
CA ILE A 95 10.12 13.78 3.41
C ILE A 95 9.09 12.77 3.93
N TYR A 96 8.65 11.86 3.07
CA TYR A 96 7.70 10.80 3.45
C TYR A 96 8.28 9.92 4.56
N LYS A 97 9.50 9.42 4.37
CA LYS A 97 10.20 8.59 5.35
C LYS A 97 10.31 9.32 6.70
N LYS A 98 10.82 10.55 6.69
CA LYS A 98 10.97 11.35 7.91
C LYS A 98 9.63 11.50 8.66
N ASN A 99 8.56 11.88 7.97
CA ASN A 99 7.25 12.06 8.60
C ASN A 99 6.71 10.76 9.21
N MET A 100 6.93 9.63 8.55
CA MET A 100 6.51 8.33 9.07
C MET A 100 7.33 7.94 10.31
N GLU A 101 8.64 8.14 10.28
CA GLU A 101 9.53 7.81 11.41
C GLU A 101 9.34 8.75 12.60
N ASP A 102 9.04 10.03 12.38
CA ASP A 102 8.72 10.98 13.44
C ASP A 102 7.48 10.54 14.27
N ILE A 103 6.56 9.77 13.67
CA ILE A 103 5.32 9.32 14.31
C ILE A 103 5.42 7.87 14.81
N PHE A 104 5.99 6.99 14.01
CA PHE A 104 6.01 5.54 14.30
C PHE A 104 7.33 5.03 14.86
N GLY A 105 8.34 5.89 14.94
CA GLY A 105 9.66 5.57 15.46
C GLY A 105 10.71 5.35 14.37
N GLU A 106 11.97 5.38 14.78
CA GLU A 106 13.12 5.11 13.93
C GLU A 106 12.99 3.72 13.27
N ASP A 107 13.40 3.60 12.02
CA ASP A 107 13.31 2.39 11.21
C ASP A 107 11.87 1.88 10.93
N ALA A 108 10.84 2.67 11.21
CA ALA A 108 9.47 2.31 10.85
C ALA A 108 9.20 2.38 9.33
N CYS A 109 10.06 3.06 8.57
CA CYS A 109 9.89 3.23 7.13
C CYS A 109 11.11 2.72 6.35
N HIS A 110 10.90 1.68 5.55
CA HIS A 110 11.94 1.09 4.70
C HIS A 110 11.72 1.43 3.24
N VAL A 111 12.71 2.04 2.60
CA VAL A 111 12.70 2.30 1.16
C VAL A 111 13.11 1.04 0.41
N LEU A 112 12.18 0.50 -0.37
CA LEU A 112 12.38 -0.72 -1.13
C LEU A 112 12.46 -0.43 -2.63
N LYS A 113 13.17 -1.30 -3.35
CA LYS A 113 13.18 -1.32 -4.81
C LYS A 113 12.59 -2.63 -5.32
N ILE A 114 11.75 -2.53 -6.35
CA ILE A 114 11.23 -3.72 -7.02
C ILE A 114 12.39 -4.38 -7.75
N ARG A 115 12.65 -5.65 -7.41
CA ARG A 115 13.69 -6.44 -8.10
C ARG A 115 13.23 -6.82 -9.50
N LYS A 116 14.21 -6.99 -10.42
CA LYS A 116 13.96 -7.33 -11.82
C LYS A 116 13.25 -8.69 -11.99
N TYR A 117 13.52 -9.63 -11.11
CA TYR A 117 12.98 -10.99 -11.18
C TYR A 117 12.06 -11.28 -9.99
N GLY A 118 10.96 -11.96 -10.25
CA GLY A 118 10.02 -12.44 -9.22
C GLY A 118 10.57 -13.61 -8.41
N GLY A 119 9.69 -14.51 -7.98
CA GLY A 119 10.10 -15.78 -7.34
C GLY A 119 10.89 -16.64 -8.32
N MET A 120 12.07 -17.08 -7.93
CA MET A 120 12.94 -17.95 -8.74
C MET A 120 13.27 -19.19 -7.94
N LYS A 121 13.36 -20.35 -8.63
CA LYS A 121 13.93 -21.56 -8.05
C LYS A 121 15.43 -21.34 -7.88
N VAL A 122 15.89 -21.47 -6.64
CA VAL A 122 17.32 -21.47 -6.30
C VAL A 122 17.72 -22.93 -6.09
N LEU A 123 18.64 -23.42 -6.89
CA LEU A 123 19.18 -24.80 -6.76
C LEU A 123 20.17 -24.86 -5.62
#